data_4f1e0ed350db3654ebd92b824de34a2a
#
_entry.id   4f1e0ed350db3654ebd92b824de34a2a
#
_cell.length_a   1.000
_cell.length_b   1.000
_cell.length_c   1.000
_cell.angle_alpha   90.00
_cell.angle_beta   90.00
_cell.angle_gamma   90.00
#
_symmetry.space_group_name_H-M   'P 1'
#
loop_
_entity.id
_entity.type
_entity.pdbx_description
1 polymer ?
#
loop_
_entity_poly.entity_id
_entity_poly.type
_entity_poly.pdbx_seq_one_letter_code
_entity_poly.pdbx_strand_id
1 'polypeptide(L)'
;MQTAKLFPIEEEHSASPSMLERAEQIQREIQQLSGRDLQLWSIGVLVMLVLAAGMLALIFPNLLWAQRVIHIESAYLPQLFFGLISLILLFNIYLLGQKISLNNTRRTLISELVLNERLESLSLVDPLTELLNRRALNEMIPREVARANRLGSQLTFMTFDLAGFRDINSKFGSLEGNLLLRDFGKMLKATFRGGDIIFRQGGDEFLVLMPDTGEEETQPPLRRLLRSVEQWNASRGKKFELAFAWAVAPYVTGSDVADVLRTVDRKLYQKKHNLVPVF
;
A
#
# COMPACT_ATOMS: atom_id res chain seq x y z
N MET A 1 4.44 33.12 -1.61
CA MET A 1 5.74 32.44 -1.56
C MET A 1 5.49 30.97 -1.88
N GLN A 2 5.64 30.61 -3.16
CA GLN A 2 5.39 29.25 -3.67
C GLN A 2 6.55 28.35 -3.24
N THR A 3 6.29 27.38 -2.38
CA THR A 3 7.22 26.29 -2.12
C THR A 3 7.23 25.40 -3.37
N ALA A 4 8.22 25.58 -4.25
CA ALA A 4 8.47 24.69 -5.36
C ALA A 4 8.71 23.28 -4.80
N LYS A 5 7.93 22.29 -5.22
CA LYS A 5 8.20 20.88 -4.97
C LYS A 5 9.55 20.54 -5.60
N LEU A 6 10.49 20.09 -4.80
CA LEU A 6 11.87 19.79 -5.21
C LEU A 6 11.98 18.69 -6.27
N PHE A 7 10.94 17.90 -6.44
CA PHE A 7 10.85 16.86 -7.47
C PHE A 7 9.59 17.07 -8.27
N PRO A 8 9.66 17.25 -9.60
CA PRO A 8 8.49 17.09 -10.43
C PRO A 8 7.97 15.65 -10.23
N ILE A 9 6.69 15.50 -9.99
CA ILE A 9 6.03 14.21 -10.08
C ILE A 9 5.98 13.91 -11.58
N GLU A 10 7.02 13.30 -12.14
CA GLU A 10 6.90 12.63 -13.42
C GLU A 10 5.97 11.43 -13.21
N GLU A 11 4.74 11.62 -13.65
CA GLU A 11 3.76 10.58 -13.88
C GLU A 11 4.22 9.74 -15.09
N GLU A 12 5.20 8.87 -14.89
CA GLU A 12 5.42 7.76 -15.80
C GLU A 12 6.21 6.66 -15.10
N HIS A 13 5.48 5.70 -14.53
CA HIS A 13 5.70 4.26 -14.67
C HIS A 13 4.70 3.54 -13.77
N SER A 14 3.79 2.79 -14.40
CA SER A 14 2.83 1.85 -13.79
C SER A 14 2.33 2.37 -12.43
N ALA A 15 1.59 3.45 -12.49
CA ALA A 15 0.98 4.07 -11.34
C ALA A 15 0.16 3.00 -10.63
N SER A 16 0.61 2.60 -9.46
CA SER A 16 -0.36 2.08 -8.49
C SER A 16 -1.47 3.11 -8.47
N PRO A 17 -2.72 2.71 -8.75
CA PRO A 17 -3.84 3.63 -8.88
C PRO A 17 -3.81 4.62 -7.72
N SER A 18 -4.00 5.91 -8.02
CA SER A 18 -4.00 6.96 -7.02
C SER A 18 -4.97 6.58 -5.89
N MET A 19 -4.73 7.05 -4.66
CA MET A 19 -5.64 6.78 -3.53
C MET A 19 -7.10 7.05 -3.88
N LEU A 20 -7.36 8.11 -4.66
CA LEU A 20 -8.68 8.46 -5.16
C LEU A 20 -9.24 7.39 -6.10
N GLU A 21 -8.43 6.86 -7.03
CA GLU A 21 -8.84 5.79 -7.94
C GLU A 21 -9.10 4.48 -7.20
N ARG A 22 -8.29 4.12 -6.20
CA ARG A 22 -8.54 2.96 -5.34
C ARG A 22 -9.79 3.13 -4.48
N ALA A 23 -9.99 4.30 -3.90
CA ALA A 23 -11.20 4.62 -3.14
C ALA A 23 -12.45 4.57 -4.03
N GLU A 24 -12.38 5.11 -5.24
CA GLU A 24 -13.46 5.02 -6.23
C GLU A 24 -13.68 3.59 -6.73
N GLN A 25 -12.62 2.80 -6.90
CA GLN A 25 -12.72 1.40 -7.31
C GLN A 25 -13.36 0.55 -6.22
N ILE A 26 -12.95 0.73 -4.97
CA ILE A 26 -13.57 0.10 -3.79
C ILE A 26 -15.04 0.56 -3.66
N GLN A 27 -15.31 1.84 -3.88
CA GLN A 27 -16.68 2.37 -3.81
C GLN A 27 -17.57 1.81 -4.92
N ARG A 28 -17.05 1.63 -6.15
CA ARG A 28 -17.75 0.96 -7.26
C ARG A 28 -17.98 -0.54 -6.98
N GLU A 29 -17.00 -1.25 -6.43
CA GLU A 29 -17.16 -2.65 -6.03
C GLU A 29 -18.20 -2.80 -4.90
N ILE A 30 -18.21 -1.90 -3.92
CA ILE A 30 -19.23 -1.86 -2.86
C ILE A 30 -20.61 -1.58 -3.44
N GLN A 31 -20.73 -0.68 -4.43
CA GLN A 31 -21.99 -0.40 -5.11
C GLN A 31 -22.46 -1.58 -5.96
N GLN A 32 -21.58 -2.29 -6.65
CA GLN A 32 -21.92 -3.50 -7.40
C GLN A 32 -22.37 -4.65 -6.49
N LEU A 33 -21.70 -4.82 -5.35
CA LEU A 33 -22.10 -5.80 -4.33
C LEU A 33 -23.46 -5.44 -3.71
N SER A 34 -23.72 -4.15 -3.50
CA SER A 34 -25.01 -3.65 -3.02
C SER A 34 -26.15 -3.90 -4.03
N GLY A 35 -25.87 -3.78 -5.32
CA GLY A 35 -26.83 -4.09 -6.38
C GLY A 35 -27.21 -5.58 -6.43
N ARG A 36 -26.25 -6.49 -6.26
CA ARG A 36 -26.48 -7.94 -6.18
C ARG A 36 -27.27 -8.32 -4.92
N ASP A 37 -27.02 -7.65 -3.80
CA ASP A 37 -27.79 -7.85 -2.57
C ASP A 37 -29.26 -7.44 -2.74
N LEU A 38 -29.54 -6.36 -3.50
CA LEU A 38 -30.91 -5.95 -3.80
C LEU A 38 -31.62 -6.96 -4.70
N GLN A 39 -30.91 -7.58 -5.65
CA GLN A 39 -31.46 -8.65 -6.47
C GLN A 39 -31.80 -9.91 -5.64
N LEU A 40 -30.91 -10.32 -4.73
CA LEU A 40 -31.19 -11.44 -3.82
C LEU A 40 -32.37 -11.15 -2.90
N TRP A 41 -32.51 -9.91 -2.43
CA TRP A 41 -33.67 -9.47 -1.67
C TRP A 41 -34.96 -9.49 -2.50
N SER A 42 -34.93 -9.03 -3.74
CA SER A 42 -36.10 -9.05 -4.65
C SER A 42 -36.54 -10.48 -4.96
N ILE A 43 -35.60 -11.42 -5.11
CA ILE A 43 -35.88 -12.85 -5.28
C ILE A 43 -36.52 -13.42 -4.00
N GLY A 44 -35.99 -13.08 -2.80
CA GLY A 44 -36.57 -13.51 -1.53
C GLY A 44 -38.02 -13.03 -1.34
N VAL A 45 -38.29 -11.76 -1.67
CA VAL A 45 -39.63 -11.19 -1.63
C VAL A 45 -40.55 -11.86 -2.66
N LEU A 46 -40.04 -12.12 -3.88
CA LEU A 46 -40.81 -12.80 -4.93
C LEU A 46 -41.19 -14.22 -4.50
N VAL A 47 -40.26 -15.00 -3.98
CA VAL A 47 -40.51 -16.34 -3.44
C VAL A 47 -41.57 -16.30 -2.33
N MET A 48 -41.47 -15.32 -1.43
CA MET A 48 -42.42 -15.09 -0.37
C MET A 48 -43.82 -14.79 -0.91
N LEU A 49 -43.94 -13.95 -1.93
CA LEU A 49 -45.22 -13.64 -2.58
C LEU A 49 -45.83 -14.86 -3.25
N VAL A 50 -45.00 -15.68 -3.92
CA VAL A 50 -45.45 -16.92 -4.57
C VAL A 50 -45.94 -17.93 -3.54
N LEU A 51 -45.23 -18.10 -2.42
CA LEU A 51 -45.66 -18.98 -1.32
C LEU A 51 -46.95 -18.47 -0.66
N ALA A 52 -47.08 -17.18 -0.44
CA ALA A 52 -48.30 -16.57 0.10
C ALA A 52 -49.51 -16.75 -0.84
N ALA A 53 -49.30 -16.55 -2.17
CA ALA A 53 -50.33 -16.76 -3.20
C ALA A 53 -50.74 -18.24 -3.26
N GLY A 54 -49.77 -19.17 -3.23
CA GLY A 54 -50.05 -20.62 -3.21
C GLY A 54 -50.83 -21.04 -1.96
N MET A 55 -50.55 -20.43 -0.83
CA MET A 55 -51.27 -20.71 0.41
C MET A 55 -52.68 -20.08 0.40
N LEU A 56 -52.84 -18.88 -0.18
CA LEU A 56 -54.16 -18.28 -0.39
C LEU A 56 -55.04 -19.17 -1.29
N ALA A 57 -54.44 -19.76 -2.33
CA ALA A 57 -55.11 -20.72 -3.20
C ALA A 57 -55.56 -22.01 -2.48
N LEU A 58 -54.82 -22.45 -1.48
CA LEU A 58 -55.18 -23.61 -0.66
C LEU A 58 -56.31 -23.28 0.34
N ILE A 59 -56.36 -22.04 0.86
CA ILE A 59 -57.36 -21.61 1.84
C ILE A 59 -58.70 -21.29 1.17
N PHE A 60 -58.66 -20.77 -0.05
CA PHE A 60 -59.90 -20.43 -0.83
C PHE A 60 -60.00 -21.26 -2.11
N PRO A 61 -60.15 -22.59 -2.01
CA PRO A 61 -60.23 -23.45 -3.17
C PRO A 61 -61.47 -23.13 -4.08
N ASN A 62 -62.53 -22.57 -3.48
CA ASN A 62 -63.74 -22.15 -4.24
C ASN A 62 -63.52 -20.88 -5.11
N LEU A 63 -62.45 -20.15 -4.90
CA LEU A 63 -62.15 -18.95 -5.69
C LEU A 63 -61.34 -19.27 -6.96
N LEU A 64 -60.58 -20.35 -6.96
CA LEU A 64 -59.65 -20.72 -8.04
C LEU A 64 -59.96 -22.09 -8.69
N TRP A 65 -60.56 -23.04 -7.95
CA TRP A 65 -60.83 -24.37 -8.48
C TRP A 65 -62.18 -24.86 -8.00
N ALA A 66 -63.14 -24.91 -8.92
CA ALA A 66 -64.37 -25.61 -8.71
C ALA A 66 -64.12 -27.14 -8.69
N GLN A 67 -64.32 -27.78 -7.56
CA GLN A 67 -64.44 -29.22 -7.32
C GLN A 67 -63.22 -30.07 -7.02
N ARG A 68 -63.28 -30.59 -5.74
CA ARG A 68 -62.81 -31.90 -5.25
C ARG A 68 -61.35 -32.26 -5.51
N VAL A 69 -60.49 -32.19 -4.42
CA VAL A 69 -59.45 -33.24 -4.30
C VAL A 69 -58.83 -33.42 -2.91
N ILE A 70 -58.86 -32.49 -1.93
CA ILE A 70 -58.23 -32.75 -0.65
C ILE A 70 -59.13 -32.37 0.53
N HIS A 71 -59.52 -33.39 1.35
CA HIS A 71 -60.17 -33.19 2.64
C HIS A 71 -59.09 -32.93 3.70
N ILE A 72 -58.73 -31.68 3.90
CA ILE A 72 -57.97 -31.26 5.08
C ILE A 72 -59.03 -30.75 6.08
N GLU A 73 -59.04 -31.29 7.31
CA GLU A 73 -59.89 -30.77 8.35
C GLU A 73 -59.68 -29.27 8.52
N SER A 74 -60.73 -28.51 8.29
CA SER A 74 -60.70 -27.04 8.19
C SER A 74 -60.25 -26.33 9.45
N ALA A 75 -60.15 -27.04 10.59
CA ALA A 75 -59.77 -26.49 11.89
C ALA A 75 -58.27 -26.10 12.00
N TYR A 76 -57.36 -26.74 11.25
CA TYR A 76 -55.91 -26.50 11.34
C TYR A 76 -55.37 -25.52 10.30
N LEU A 77 -56.10 -25.20 9.26
CA LEU A 77 -55.71 -24.33 8.16
C LEU A 77 -55.30 -22.91 8.60
N PRO A 78 -56.08 -22.22 9.47
CA PRO A 78 -55.69 -20.91 9.98
C PRO A 78 -54.39 -20.94 10.79
N GLN A 79 -54.16 -21.96 11.60
CA GLN A 79 -52.96 -22.09 12.44
C GLN A 79 -51.71 -22.29 11.59
N LEU A 80 -51.78 -23.13 10.55
CA LEU A 80 -50.67 -23.29 9.59
C LEU A 80 -50.38 -22.00 8.82
N PHE A 81 -51.40 -21.24 8.45
CA PHE A 81 -51.26 -19.97 7.75
C PHE A 81 -50.53 -18.92 8.61
N PHE A 82 -50.99 -18.69 9.85
CA PHE A 82 -50.34 -17.75 10.75
C PHE A 82 -48.95 -18.22 11.18
N GLY A 83 -48.73 -19.52 11.32
CA GLY A 83 -47.40 -20.10 11.59
C GLY A 83 -46.42 -19.83 10.47
N LEU A 84 -46.82 -20.01 9.19
CA LEU A 84 -45.98 -19.75 8.06
C LEU A 84 -45.63 -18.27 7.91
N ILE A 85 -46.65 -17.37 8.06
CA ILE A 85 -46.42 -15.93 8.03
C ILE A 85 -45.44 -15.52 9.14
N SER A 86 -45.60 -16.03 10.35
CA SER A 86 -44.71 -15.76 11.46
C SER A 86 -43.28 -16.21 11.16
N LEU A 87 -43.10 -17.41 10.60
CA LEU A 87 -41.78 -17.94 10.20
C LEU A 87 -41.11 -17.07 9.13
N ILE A 88 -41.86 -16.63 8.11
CA ILE A 88 -41.38 -15.77 7.06
C ILE A 88 -40.94 -14.40 7.60
N LEU A 89 -41.74 -13.81 8.50
CA LEU A 89 -41.40 -12.53 9.15
C LEU A 89 -40.14 -12.65 10.00
N LEU A 90 -40.03 -13.69 10.82
CA LEU A 90 -38.83 -13.93 11.64
C LEU A 90 -37.58 -14.11 10.77
N PHE A 91 -37.72 -14.87 9.67
CA PHE A 91 -36.61 -15.06 8.75
C PHE A 91 -36.18 -13.74 8.08
N ASN A 92 -37.12 -12.89 7.66
CA ASN A 92 -36.82 -11.57 7.11
C ASN A 92 -36.14 -10.64 8.14
N ILE A 93 -36.61 -10.62 9.38
CA ILE A 93 -35.99 -9.86 10.47
C ILE A 93 -34.55 -10.35 10.72
N TYR A 94 -34.33 -11.67 10.72
CA TYR A 94 -32.99 -12.25 10.84
C TYR A 94 -32.06 -11.82 9.71
N LEU A 95 -32.50 -11.91 8.44
CA LEU A 95 -31.72 -11.47 7.28
C LEU A 95 -31.40 -9.98 7.33
N LEU A 96 -32.35 -9.15 7.74
CA LEU A 96 -32.15 -7.73 7.91
C LEU A 96 -31.08 -7.43 8.98
N GLY A 97 -31.17 -8.09 10.12
CA GLY A 97 -30.20 -7.99 11.20
C GLY A 97 -28.79 -8.40 10.75
N GLN A 98 -28.67 -9.51 10.02
CA GLN A 98 -27.41 -9.98 9.47
C GLN A 98 -26.81 -8.99 8.46
N LYS A 99 -27.64 -8.40 7.59
CA LYS A 99 -27.22 -7.39 6.63
C LYS A 99 -26.69 -6.12 7.30
N ILE A 100 -27.40 -5.64 8.33
CA ILE A 100 -26.97 -4.47 9.11
C ILE A 100 -25.64 -4.74 9.80
N SER A 101 -25.49 -5.90 10.43
CA SER A 101 -24.25 -6.29 11.10
C SER A 101 -23.07 -6.35 10.13
N LEU A 102 -23.25 -7.00 8.98
CA LEU A 102 -22.21 -7.09 7.94
C LEU A 102 -21.80 -5.72 7.41
N ASN A 103 -22.75 -4.84 7.14
CA ASN A 103 -22.47 -3.49 6.68
C ASN A 103 -21.71 -2.66 7.72
N ASN A 104 -22.05 -2.79 8.99
CA ASN A 104 -21.35 -2.10 10.06
C ASN A 104 -19.90 -2.60 10.19
N THR A 105 -19.67 -3.91 10.13
CA THR A 105 -18.32 -4.49 10.16
C THR A 105 -17.48 -4.02 8.97
N ARG A 106 -18.06 -4.00 7.76
CA ARG A 106 -17.36 -3.48 6.56
C ARG A 106 -16.98 -2.00 6.71
N ARG A 107 -17.90 -1.16 7.23
CA ARG A 107 -17.62 0.27 7.46
C ARG A 107 -16.49 0.47 8.47
N THR A 108 -16.46 -0.28 9.54
CA THR A 108 -15.41 -0.21 10.56
C THR A 108 -14.05 -0.59 9.95
N LEU A 109 -13.97 -1.70 9.21
CA LEU A 109 -12.75 -2.13 8.54
C LEU A 109 -12.23 -1.09 7.54
N ILE A 110 -13.11 -0.50 6.73
CA ILE A 110 -12.72 0.55 5.79
C ILE A 110 -12.22 1.79 6.53
N SER A 111 -12.86 2.21 7.61
CA SER A 111 -12.42 3.38 8.38
C SER A 111 -11.07 3.15 9.06
N GLU A 112 -10.81 1.94 9.57
CA GLU A 112 -9.50 1.56 10.12
C GLU A 112 -8.40 1.55 9.05
N LEU A 113 -8.67 1.00 7.87
CA LEU A 113 -7.72 1.01 6.75
C LEU A 113 -7.38 2.43 6.32
N VAL A 114 -8.38 3.30 6.14
CA VAL A 114 -8.18 4.71 5.77
C VAL A 114 -7.42 5.46 6.86
N LEU A 115 -7.71 5.20 8.13
CA LEU A 115 -6.98 5.83 9.22
C LEU A 115 -5.52 5.39 9.27
N ASN A 116 -5.27 4.09 9.09
CA ASN A 116 -3.91 3.52 9.08
C ASN A 116 -3.09 4.10 7.91
N GLU A 117 -3.68 4.18 6.73
CA GLU A 117 -3.07 4.79 5.55
C GLU A 117 -2.77 6.29 5.74
N ARG A 118 -3.67 7.02 6.43
CA ARG A 118 -3.40 8.41 6.82
C ARG A 118 -2.26 8.53 7.81
N LEU A 119 -2.19 7.65 8.81
CA LEU A 119 -1.09 7.64 9.78
C LEU A 119 0.25 7.32 9.08
N GLU A 120 0.27 6.34 8.18
CA GLU A 120 1.45 6.05 7.36
C GLU A 120 1.84 7.24 6.47
N SER A 121 0.88 7.92 5.87
CA SER A 121 1.14 9.11 5.05
C SER A 121 1.67 10.31 5.85
N LEU A 122 1.44 10.37 7.15
CA LEU A 122 1.99 11.39 8.05
C LEU A 122 3.38 11.00 8.59
N SER A 123 3.76 9.73 8.49
CA SER A 123 5.07 9.26 8.93
C SER A 123 6.19 9.86 8.08
N LEU A 124 7.29 10.20 8.72
CA LEU A 124 8.54 10.58 8.07
C LEU A 124 9.51 9.39 7.93
N VAL A 125 9.09 8.20 8.39
CA VAL A 125 9.89 6.98 8.42
C VAL A 125 9.30 5.96 7.44
N ASP A 126 10.17 5.27 6.72
CA ASP A 126 9.81 4.12 5.88
C ASP A 126 9.55 2.90 6.77
N PRO A 127 8.35 2.28 6.73
CA PRO A 127 8.01 1.20 7.67
C PRO A 127 8.78 -0.10 7.42
N LEU A 128 9.37 -0.26 6.25
CA LEU A 128 10.14 -1.46 5.92
C LEU A 128 11.57 -1.40 6.44
N THR A 129 12.26 -0.28 6.22
CA THR A 129 13.70 -0.11 6.52
C THR A 129 13.98 0.70 7.78
N GLU A 130 12.95 1.36 8.32
CA GLU A 130 13.05 2.30 9.46
C GLU A 130 14.02 3.46 9.19
N LEU A 131 14.29 3.75 7.92
CA LEU A 131 14.99 4.95 7.48
C LEU A 131 13.99 6.08 7.26
N LEU A 132 14.48 7.29 7.10
CA LEU A 132 13.62 8.40 6.69
C LEU A 132 13.09 8.15 5.26
N ASN A 133 11.84 8.50 5.03
CA ASN A 133 11.20 8.29 3.74
C ASN A 133 11.37 9.52 2.81
N ARG A 134 10.85 9.40 1.59
CA ARG A 134 10.89 10.48 0.57
C ARG A 134 10.22 11.78 1.06
N ARG A 135 9.23 11.71 1.94
CA ARG A 135 8.59 12.90 2.51
C ARG A 135 9.55 13.63 3.44
N ALA A 136 10.22 12.91 4.34
CA ALA A 136 11.26 13.47 5.21
C ALA A 136 12.38 14.11 4.39
N LEU A 137 12.78 13.50 3.27
CA LEU A 137 13.77 14.03 2.36
C LEU A 137 13.35 15.42 1.82
N ASN A 138 12.11 15.55 1.33
CA ASN A 138 11.58 16.83 0.82
C ASN A 138 11.51 17.93 1.90
N GLU A 139 11.33 17.55 3.17
CA GLU A 139 11.29 18.50 4.27
C GLU A 139 12.68 18.88 4.80
N MET A 140 13.63 17.93 4.81
CA MET A 140 14.93 18.09 5.45
C MET A 140 16.00 18.69 4.52
N ILE A 141 16.01 18.32 3.23
CA ILE A 141 16.99 18.86 2.28
C ILE A 141 16.99 20.39 2.26
N PRO A 142 15.87 21.10 2.12
CA PRO A 142 15.88 22.57 2.12
C PRO A 142 16.45 23.17 3.40
N ARG A 143 16.24 22.51 4.54
CA ARG A 143 16.75 22.95 5.84
C ARG A 143 18.28 22.82 5.93
N GLU A 144 18.82 21.68 5.50
CA GLU A 144 20.27 21.43 5.53
C GLU A 144 21.00 22.30 4.49
N VAL A 145 20.42 22.53 3.33
CA VAL A 145 20.94 23.47 2.35
C VAL A 145 20.96 24.90 2.87
N ALA A 146 19.87 25.36 3.47
CA ALA A 146 19.83 26.68 4.10
C ALA A 146 20.88 26.80 5.25
N ARG A 147 21.09 25.71 6.01
CA ARG A 147 22.12 25.64 7.05
C ARG A 147 23.52 25.73 6.42
N ALA A 148 23.81 24.93 5.39
CA ALA A 148 25.09 24.93 4.71
C ALA A 148 25.41 26.31 4.10
N ASN A 149 24.43 26.94 3.44
CA ASN A 149 24.57 28.30 2.90
C ASN A 149 24.88 29.35 3.99
N ARG A 150 24.19 29.26 5.15
CA ARG A 150 24.40 30.21 6.25
C ARG A 150 25.74 30.06 6.93
N LEU A 151 26.23 28.82 7.07
CA LEU A 151 27.48 28.53 7.76
C LEU A 151 28.69 28.48 6.82
N GLY A 152 28.49 28.51 5.51
CA GLY A 152 29.54 28.27 4.53
C GLY A 152 30.12 26.88 4.61
N SER A 153 29.34 25.90 5.13
CA SER A 153 29.82 24.55 5.34
C SER A 153 29.56 23.65 4.13
N GLN A 154 30.35 22.60 4.02
CA GLN A 154 30.20 21.60 2.97
C GLN A 154 28.95 20.76 3.20
N LEU A 155 28.34 20.31 2.11
CA LEU A 155 27.19 19.39 2.15
C LEU A 155 27.32 18.46 0.95
N THR A 156 27.22 17.15 1.18
CA THR A 156 27.38 16.17 0.10
C THR A 156 26.18 15.21 0.06
N PHE A 157 25.75 14.95 -1.15
CA PHE A 157 24.71 13.97 -1.46
C PHE A 157 25.35 12.68 -1.95
N MET A 158 24.95 11.56 -1.39
CA MET A 158 25.35 10.24 -1.85
C MET A 158 24.11 9.39 -2.07
N THR A 159 23.92 8.90 -3.29
CA THR A 159 22.80 8.04 -3.64
C THR A 159 23.25 6.62 -3.90
N PHE A 160 22.37 5.66 -3.64
CA PHE A 160 22.59 4.23 -3.82
C PHE A 160 21.38 3.60 -4.50
N ASP A 161 21.62 2.60 -5.34
CA ASP A 161 20.61 1.82 -6.03
C ASP A 161 21.04 0.35 -6.03
N LEU A 162 20.14 -0.54 -5.59
CA LEU A 162 20.43 -1.98 -5.52
C LEU A 162 20.36 -2.61 -6.91
N ALA A 163 21.47 -3.22 -7.34
CA ALA A 163 21.54 -3.85 -8.65
C ALA A 163 20.69 -5.13 -8.69
N GLY A 164 19.90 -5.28 -9.77
CA GLY A 164 19.11 -6.48 -10.01
C GLY A 164 17.95 -6.71 -9.02
N PHE A 165 17.53 -5.68 -8.27
CA PHE A 165 16.47 -5.83 -7.26
C PHE A 165 15.15 -6.36 -7.84
N ARG A 166 14.78 -5.93 -9.06
CA ARG A 166 13.59 -6.44 -9.76
C ARG A 166 13.70 -7.93 -10.07
N ASP A 167 14.90 -8.40 -10.49
CA ASP A 167 15.15 -9.80 -10.81
C ASP A 167 15.16 -10.66 -9.55
N ILE A 168 15.69 -10.14 -8.44
CA ILE A 168 15.63 -10.78 -7.13
C ILE A 168 14.17 -11.00 -6.72
N ASN A 169 13.32 -9.96 -6.83
CA ASN A 169 11.89 -10.09 -6.54
C ASN A 169 11.19 -11.11 -7.45
N SER A 170 11.50 -11.13 -8.74
CA SER A 170 10.91 -12.06 -9.70
C SER A 170 11.33 -13.51 -9.42
N LYS A 171 12.60 -13.75 -9.05
CA LYS A 171 13.17 -15.08 -8.90
C LYS A 171 12.95 -15.67 -7.50
N PHE A 172 13.03 -14.86 -6.48
CA PHE A 172 13.02 -15.29 -5.07
C PHE A 172 11.80 -14.81 -4.28
N GLY A 173 10.97 -13.97 -4.88
CA GLY A 173 9.76 -13.41 -4.27
C GLY A 173 10.02 -12.10 -3.52
N SER A 174 8.94 -11.32 -3.34
CA SER A 174 8.99 -10.00 -2.69
C SER A 174 9.42 -10.04 -1.21
N LEU A 175 9.23 -11.17 -0.53
CA LEU A 175 9.68 -11.35 0.85
C LEU A 175 11.20 -11.27 0.97
N GLU A 176 11.92 -11.96 0.07
CA GLU A 176 13.39 -11.92 0.03
C GLU A 176 13.91 -10.52 -0.35
N GLY A 177 13.26 -9.86 -1.32
CA GLY A 177 13.59 -8.46 -1.63
C GLY A 177 13.37 -7.51 -0.46
N ASN A 178 12.30 -7.70 0.30
CA ASN A 178 12.05 -6.90 1.51
C ASN A 178 13.11 -7.14 2.61
N LEU A 179 13.58 -8.38 2.77
CA LEU A 179 14.68 -8.70 3.69
C LEU A 179 15.97 -8.02 3.23
N LEU A 180 16.27 -8.05 1.93
CA LEU A 180 17.43 -7.36 1.36
C LEU A 180 17.40 -5.86 1.64
N LEU A 181 16.26 -5.20 1.42
CA LEU A 181 16.09 -3.76 1.70
C LEU A 181 16.32 -3.44 3.18
N ARG A 182 15.80 -4.27 4.08
CA ARG A 182 16.03 -4.11 5.53
C ARG A 182 17.51 -4.26 5.89
N ASP A 183 18.16 -5.29 5.36
CA ASP A 183 19.56 -5.56 5.63
C ASP A 183 20.45 -4.41 5.11
N PHE A 184 20.18 -3.93 3.89
CA PHE A 184 20.91 -2.79 3.34
C PHE A 184 20.68 -1.51 4.14
N GLY A 185 19.45 -1.24 4.56
CA GLY A 185 19.12 -0.11 5.45
C GLY A 185 19.89 -0.17 6.79
N LYS A 186 20.01 -1.37 7.38
CA LYS A 186 20.82 -1.57 8.59
C LYS A 186 22.31 -1.33 8.35
N MET A 187 22.85 -1.79 7.20
CA MET A 187 24.24 -1.53 6.81
C MET A 187 24.49 -0.03 6.66
N LEU A 188 23.59 0.72 6.04
CA LEU A 188 23.70 2.17 5.94
C LEU A 188 23.73 2.81 7.34
N LYS A 189 22.78 2.47 8.23
CA LYS A 189 22.76 2.99 9.60
C LYS A 189 24.04 2.69 10.38
N ALA A 190 24.62 1.50 10.20
CA ALA A 190 25.86 1.10 10.87
C ALA A 190 27.11 1.77 10.27
N THR A 191 27.05 2.18 9.02
CA THR A 191 28.19 2.71 8.28
C THR A 191 28.36 4.23 8.43
N PHE A 192 27.23 4.95 8.35
CA PHE A 192 27.22 6.40 8.41
C PHE A 192 27.10 6.90 9.83
N ARG A 193 27.62 8.10 10.12
CA ARG A 193 27.61 8.68 11.48
C ARG A 193 26.24 9.24 11.85
N GLY A 194 25.98 9.49 13.12
CA GLY A 194 24.69 10.00 13.59
C GLY A 194 24.32 11.41 13.09
N GLY A 195 25.28 12.16 12.56
CA GLY A 195 25.03 13.45 11.90
C GLY A 195 24.63 13.32 10.44
N ASP A 196 24.84 12.16 9.82
CA ASP A 196 24.43 11.91 8.44
C ASP A 196 22.94 11.50 8.41
N ILE A 197 22.22 11.95 7.40
CA ILE A 197 20.78 11.76 7.31
C ILE A 197 20.50 10.75 6.19
N ILE A 198 19.91 9.61 6.55
CA ILE A 198 19.72 8.48 5.64
C ILE A 198 18.27 8.35 5.27
N PHE A 199 17.99 8.32 3.96
CA PHE A 199 16.65 8.23 3.39
C PHE A 199 16.51 6.99 2.49
N ARG A 200 15.31 6.43 2.47
CA ARG A 200 14.84 5.57 1.39
C ARG A 200 13.90 6.38 0.51
N GLN A 201 14.26 6.57 -0.75
CA GLN A 201 13.46 7.39 -1.69
C GLN A 201 12.24 6.61 -2.23
N GLY A 202 12.36 5.30 -2.33
CA GLY A 202 11.34 4.38 -2.81
C GLY A 202 11.99 3.20 -3.53
N GLY A 203 11.27 2.09 -3.69
CA GLY A 203 11.83 0.91 -4.34
C GLY A 203 13.16 0.46 -3.71
N ASP A 204 14.20 0.45 -4.53
CA ASP A 204 15.58 0.06 -4.26
C ASP A 204 16.55 1.25 -4.12
N GLU A 205 16.04 2.50 -4.07
CA GLU A 205 16.83 3.72 -4.04
C GLU A 205 16.97 4.30 -2.63
N PHE A 206 18.21 4.63 -2.27
CA PHE A 206 18.56 5.24 -0.99
C PHE A 206 19.40 6.50 -1.22
N LEU A 207 19.26 7.46 -0.31
CA LEU A 207 20.05 8.69 -0.32
C LEU A 207 20.60 8.96 1.06
N VAL A 208 21.88 9.36 1.13
CA VAL A 208 22.52 9.85 2.35
C VAL A 208 22.91 11.30 2.12
N LEU A 209 22.43 12.15 3.00
CA LEU A 209 22.82 13.56 3.07
C LEU A 209 23.86 13.70 4.17
N MET A 210 25.03 14.24 3.82
CA MET A 210 26.19 14.32 4.67
C MET A 210 26.55 15.78 4.96
N PRO A 211 26.01 16.38 6.03
CA PRO A 211 26.38 17.74 6.43
C PRO A 211 27.85 17.82 6.86
N ASP A 212 28.46 18.98 6.68
CA ASP A 212 29.84 19.27 7.06
C ASP A 212 30.83 18.22 6.52
N THR A 213 30.62 17.78 5.27
CA THR A 213 31.38 16.70 4.61
C THR A 213 31.62 17.05 3.15
N GLY A 214 32.88 17.03 2.73
CA GLY A 214 33.28 17.19 1.33
C GLY A 214 33.25 15.87 0.55
N GLU A 215 33.45 15.95 -0.78
CA GLU A 215 33.40 14.77 -1.65
C GLU A 215 34.46 13.72 -1.28
N GLU A 216 35.69 14.13 -0.96
CA GLU A 216 36.77 13.21 -0.59
C GLU A 216 36.48 12.45 0.72
N GLU A 217 35.80 13.12 1.66
CA GLU A 217 35.46 12.56 2.97
C GLU A 217 34.35 11.50 2.89
N THR A 218 33.72 11.33 1.73
CA THR A 218 32.75 10.26 1.49
C THR A 218 33.40 8.89 1.30
N GLN A 219 34.70 8.85 0.96
CA GLN A 219 35.40 7.60 0.63
C GLN A 219 35.56 6.63 1.82
N PRO A 220 35.87 7.07 3.05
CA PRO A 220 35.96 6.17 4.19
C PRO A 220 34.64 5.44 4.51
N PRO A 221 33.49 6.13 4.65
CA PRO A 221 32.21 5.42 4.86
C PRO A 221 31.84 4.51 3.70
N LEU A 222 32.09 4.91 2.45
CA LEU A 222 31.86 4.05 1.29
C LEU A 222 32.67 2.75 1.36
N ARG A 223 33.95 2.82 1.68
CA ARG A 223 34.78 1.62 1.84
C ARG A 223 34.29 0.72 2.99
N ARG A 224 33.78 1.28 4.08
CA ARG A 224 33.14 0.48 5.15
C ARG A 224 31.90 -0.22 4.67
N LEU A 225 31.05 0.48 3.91
CA LEU A 225 29.83 -0.10 3.33
C LEU A 225 30.15 -1.27 2.37
N LEU A 226 31.12 -1.08 1.47
CA LEU A 226 31.55 -2.13 0.55
C LEU A 226 32.03 -3.39 1.30
N ARG A 227 32.84 -3.23 2.33
CA ARG A 227 33.26 -4.37 3.19
C ARG A 227 32.07 -5.05 3.89
N SER A 228 31.10 -4.28 4.35
CA SER A 228 29.90 -4.84 4.99
C SER A 228 29.08 -5.65 3.99
N VAL A 229 28.99 -5.22 2.75
CA VAL A 229 28.33 -5.96 1.67
C VAL A 229 29.11 -7.22 1.28
N GLU A 230 30.41 -7.14 1.17
CA GLU A 230 31.27 -8.33 0.96
C GLU A 230 31.08 -9.38 2.07
N GLN A 231 31.06 -8.97 3.33
CA GLN A 231 30.80 -9.84 4.47
C GLN A 231 29.40 -10.45 4.42
N TRP A 232 28.40 -9.67 4.04
CA TRP A 232 27.04 -10.15 3.87
C TRP A 232 26.96 -11.20 2.76
N ASN A 233 27.61 -10.98 1.61
CA ASN A 233 27.68 -11.91 0.49
C ASN A 233 28.43 -13.19 0.86
N ALA A 234 29.50 -13.09 1.66
CA ALA A 234 30.27 -14.25 2.15
C ALA A 234 29.53 -15.06 3.21
N SER A 235 28.43 -14.56 3.79
CA SER A 235 27.67 -15.28 4.81
C SER A 235 26.93 -16.49 4.21
N ARG A 236 26.94 -17.63 4.95
CA ARG A 236 26.32 -18.89 4.50
C ARG A 236 24.80 -18.72 4.33
N GLY A 237 24.24 -19.38 3.31
CA GLY A 237 22.81 -19.49 3.08
C GLY A 237 22.19 -18.35 2.25
N LYS A 238 23.00 -17.49 1.66
CA LYS A 238 22.50 -16.45 0.73
C LYS A 238 22.13 -17.07 -0.60
N LYS A 239 20.96 -16.68 -1.13
CA LYS A 239 20.43 -17.20 -2.40
C LYS A 239 20.90 -16.38 -3.60
N PHE A 240 21.40 -15.15 -3.36
CA PHE A 240 21.87 -14.19 -4.35
C PHE A 240 22.92 -13.28 -3.72
N GLU A 241 23.66 -12.57 -4.55
CA GLU A 241 24.62 -11.55 -4.12
C GLU A 241 23.99 -10.18 -4.07
N LEU A 242 24.28 -9.43 -3.02
CA LEU A 242 23.97 -8.00 -2.90
C LEU A 242 25.00 -7.20 -3.68
N ALA A 243 24.55 -6.45 -4.68
CA ALA A 243 25.36 -5.46 -5.37
C ALA A 243 24.59 -4.13 -5.42
N PHE A 244 25.31 -3.03 -5.48
CA PHE A 244 24.70 -1.70 -5.58
C PHE A 244 25.56 -0.74 -6.44
N ALA A 245 24.87 0.14 -7.14
CA ALA A 245 25.48 1.33 -7.75
C ALA A 245 25.44 2.49 -6.75
N TRP A 246 26.36 3.42 -6.87
CA TRP A 246 26.42 4.62 -6.04
C TRP A 246 26.98 5.82 -6.79
N ALA A 247 26.53 7.01 -6.40
CA ALA A 247 27.05 8.26 -6.92
C ALA A 247 27.15 9.30 -5.81
N VAL A 248 28.05 10.27 -6.01
CA VAL A 248 28.28 11.36 -5.07
C VAL A 248 28.23 12.69 -5.84
N ALA A 249 27.59 13.69 -5.23
CA ALA A 249 27.64 15.07 -5.70
C ALA A 249 27.73 16.04 -4.52
N PRO A 250 28.78 16.86 -4.43
CA PRO A 250 28.86 17.92 -3.45
C PRO A 250 27.87 19.04 -3.82
N TYR A 251 27.27 19.63 -2.82
CA TYR A 251 26.48 20.85 -2.95
C TYR A 251 27.44 22.05 -3.00
N VAL A 252 27.31 22.84 -4.03
CA VAL A 252 28.02 24.12 -4.12
C VAL A 252 27.14 25.22 -3.54
N THR A 253 27.66 25.98 -2.60
CA THR A 253 26.94 27.08 -1.94
C THR A 253 26.31 28.02 -2.97
N GLY A 254 25.00 28.22 -2.86
CA GLY A 254 24.21 29.06 -3.77
C GLY A 254 23.74 28.38 -5.05
N SER A 255 24.09 27.11 -5.31
CA SER A 255 23.54 26.35 -6.43
C SER A 255 22.09 25.88 -6.17
N ASP A 256 21.37 25.55 -7.26
CA ASP A 256 20.05 24.91 -7.11
C ASP A 256 20.24 23.45 -6.69
N VAL A 257 19.54 23.06 -5.63
CA VAL A 257 19.52 21.67 -5.14
C VAL A 257 19.02 20.70 -6.20
N ALA A 258 18.06 21.12 -7.02
CA ALA A 258 17.56 20.28 -8.10
C ALA A 258 18.64 19.93 -9.11
N ASP A 259 19.61 20.82 -9.37
CA ASP A 259 20.75 20.54 -10.24
C ASP A 259 21.73 19.54 -9.63
N VAL A 260 21.94 19.61 -8.30
CA VAL A 260 22.76 18.63 -7.59
C VAL A 260 22.13 17.25 -7.63
N LEU A 261 20.83 17.15 -7.37
CA LEU A 261 20.09 15.89 -7.44
C LEU A 261 20.11 15.32 -8.86
N ARG A 262 19.83 16.11 -9.89
CA ARG A 262 19.96 15.68 -11.28
C ARG A 262 21.38 15.20 -11.63
N THR A 263 22.38 15.82 -11.05
CA THR A 263 23.78 15.44 -11.28
C THR A 263 24.11 14.09 -10.63
N VAL A 264 23.65 13.86 -9.40
CA VAL A 264 23.89 12.60 -8.71
C VAL A 264 23.13 11.45 -9.39
N ASP A 265 21.89 11.68 -9.83
CA ASP A 265 21.08 10.68 -10.55
C ASP A 265 21.71 10.32 -11.90
N ARG A 266 22.19 11.32 -12.66
CA ARG A 266 22.90 11.08 -13.91
C ARG A 266 24.18 10.25 -13.71
N LYS A 267 24.97 10.57 -12.68
CA LYS A 267 26.18 9.81 -12.33
C LYS A 267 25.82 8.37 -11.92
N LEU A 268 24.73 8.18 -11.18
CA LEU A 268 24.24 6.87 -10.76
C LEU A 268 23.80 6.04 -11.97
N TYR A 269 23.00 6.62 -12.85
CA TYR A 269 22.54 5.98 -14.09
C TYR A 269 23.70 5.46 -14.93
N GLN A 270 24.75 6.27 -15.12
CA GLN A 270 25.96 5.87 -15.87
C GLN A 270 26.67 4.68 -15.23
N LYS A 271 26.75 4.63 -13.89
CA LYS A 271 27.38 3.51 -13.18
C LYS A 271 26.52 2.25 -13.19
N LYS A 272 25.20 2.37 -13.09
CA LYS A 272 24.27 1.25 -13.12
C LYS A 272 24.37 0.44 -14.41
N HIS A 273 24.55 1.09 -15.56
CA HIS A 273 24.71 0.42 -16.86
C HIS A 273 26.03 -0.33 -17.01
N ASN A 274 27.01 -0.07 -16.15
CA ASN A 274 28.30 -0.77 -16.14
C ASN A 274 28.36 -1.92 -15.13
N LEU A 275 27.34 -2.10 -14.30
CA LEU A 275 27.23 -3.23 -13.36
C LEU A 275 26.44 -4.36 -14.02
N VAL A 276 27.13 -5.47 -14.33
CA VAL A 276 26.47 -6.70 -14.74
C VAL A 276 26.03 -7.43 -13.45
N PRO A 277 24.74 -7.74 -13.27
CA PRO A 277 24.33 -8.54 -12.11
C PRO A 277 24.97 -9.94 -12.20
N VAL A 278 25.65 -10.35 -11.15
CA VAL A 278 26.17 -11.73 -11.02
C VAL A 278 25.12 -12.55 -10.28
N PHE A 279 24.50 -13.49 -11.00
CA PHE A 279 23.56 -14.48 -10.45
C PHE A 279 24.15 -15.87 -10.42
#